data_8ca999c51f42dbe6b0d21da7672d9706
#
_entry.id   8ca999c51f42dbe6b0d21da7672d9706
#
_cell.length_a   1.000
_cell.length_b   1.000
_cell.length_c   1.000
_cell.angle_alpha   90.00
_cell.angle_beta   90.00
_cell.angle_gamma   90.00
#
_symmetry.space_group_name_H-M   'P 1'
#
loop_
_entity.id
_entity.type
_entity.pdbx_description
1 polymer ?
#
loop_
_entity_poly.entity_id
_entity_poly.type
_entity_poly.pdbx_seq_one_letter_code
_entity_poly.pdbx_strand_id
1 'polypeptide(L)'
;MSLLQIQDVSKRFGGLAALTNVSYSVKKGEILGLIGPNGAGKTTLFNVVNGFYPPTKGEVLFKGEKISHLQPYQICKRGVGRTFQVVRPLQRMTVLDNVVASAFLRAKDKAGAERIALDALQFTGLYEDQALVSKGLPLGKRKKLEIARALATQPEMLLLDESFAGLNPFEQNELIDIIRKVKAKGITIMMIEHHMKVIMSLSDRVVVLNYGEKIAEGTPQEIGNNPLVIEAYLGEAESA
;
A
#
# COMPACT_ATOMS: atom_id res chain seq x y z
N MET A 1 19.23 0.31 -6.46
CA MET A 1 19.34 0.99 -5.16
C MET A 1 18.08 0.70 -4.35
N SER A 2 18.21 0.46 -3.05
CA SER A 2 17.08 0.28 -2.12
C SER A 2 16.40 1.62 -1.87
N LEU A 3 15.06 1.68 -2.01
CA LEU A 3 14.26 2.87 -1.72
C LEU A 3 13.78 2.86 -0.28
N LEU A 4 13.29 1.68 0.22
CA LEU A 4 12.88 1.45 1.59
C LEU A 4 13.73 0.34 2.18
N GLN A 5 14.13 0.49 3.45
CA GLN A 5 14.82 -0.57 4.20
C GLN A 5 14.13 -0.74 5.54
N ILE A 6 13.84 -1.97 5.88
CA ILE A 6 13.31 -2.40 7.17
C ILE A 6 14.43 -3.19 7.83
N GLN A 7 14.94 -2.71 8.97
CA GLN A 7 16.12 -3.24 9.63
C GLN A 7 15.75 -3.66 11.06
N ASP A 8 15.72 -4.99 11.29
CA ASP A 8 15.46 -5.65 12.58
C ASP A 8 14.23 -5.10 13.31
N VAL A 9 13.19 -4.75 12.53
CA VAL A 9 11.98 -4.13 13.06
C VAL A 9 11.20 -5.12 13.90
N SER A 10 11.01 -4.75 15.18
CA SER A 10 10.13 -5.45 16.11
C SER A 10 9.07 -4.50 16.64
N LYS A 11 7.84 -5.02 16.84
CA LYS A 11 6.73 -4.27 17.43
C LYS A 11 5.99 -5.10 18.45
N ARG A 12 5.88 -4.55 19.67
CA ARG A 12 5.10 -5.17 20.75
C ARG A 12 3.95 -4.27 21.15
N PHE A 13 2.83 -4.90 21.51
CA PHE A 13 1.66 -4.28 22.12
C PHE A 13 1.43 -4.96 23.47
N GLY A 14 1.88 -4.33 24.55
CA GLY A 14 1.92 -5.01 25.85
C GLY A 14 2.72 -6.31 25.79
N GLY A 15 2.10 -7.43 26.13
CA GLY A 15 2.72 -8.76 26.09
C GLY A 15 2.82 -9.38 24.69
N LEU A 16 2.03 -8.90 23.70
CA LEU A 16 1.95 -9.46 22.35
C LEU A 16 3.10 -8.92 21.49
N ALA A 17 3.93 -9.81 20.94
CA ALA A 17 4.90 -9.50 19.90
C ALA A 17 4.22 -9.62 18.54
N ALA A 18 3.86 -8.48 17.91
CA ALA A 18 3.21 -8.46 16.60
C ALA A 18 4.22 -8.49 15.44
N LEU A 19 5.47 -8.07 15.68
CA LEU A 19 6.59 -8.19 14.74
C LEU A 19 7.84 -8.54 15.54
N THR A 20 8.69 -9.41 14.98
CA THR A 20 9.94 -9.89 15.59
C THR A 20 11.05 -9.88 14.54
N ASN A 21 12.03 -8.97 14.69
CA ASN A 21 13.26 -8.87 13.90
C ASN A 21 13.04 -8.94 12.35
N VAL A 22 12.02 -8.27 11.85
CA VAL A 22 11.72 -8.26 10.41
C VAL A 22 12.74 -7.40 9.70
N SER A 23 13.43 -7.98 8.70
CA SER A 23 14.43 -7.29 7.88
C SER A 23 14.27 -7.63 6.40
N TYR A 24 14.07 -6.61 5.56
CA TYR A 24 14.12 -6.67 4.10
C TYR A 24 14.21 -5.26 3.50
N SER A 25 14.43 -5.19 2.19
CA SER A 25 14.46 -3.92 1.48
C SER A 25 13.52 -3.92 0.28
N VAL A 26 13.07 -2.73 -0.14
CA VAL A 26 12.29 -2.52 -1.37
C VAL A 26 13.14 -1.73 -2.34
N LYS A 27 13.33 -2.27 -3.56
CA LYS A 27 14.10 -1.60 -4.63
C LYS A 27 13.26 -0.52 -5.30
N LYS A 28 13.91 0.52 -5.79
CA LYS A 28 13.21 1.57 -6.54
C LYS A 28 12.57 0.99 -7.81
N GLY A 29 11.30 1.30 -8.03
CA GLY A 29 10.54 0.88 -9.22
C GLY A 29 10.01 -0.56 -9.18
N GLU A 30 10.24 -1.33 -8.10
CA GLU A 30 9.64 -2.66 -7.97
C GLU A 30 8.22 -2.61 -7.37
N ILE A 31 7.45 -3.66 -7.63
CA ILE A 31 6.25 -4.03 -6.86
C ILE A 31 6.63 -5.15 -5.92
N LEU A 32 6.63 -4.88 -4.62
CA LEU A 32 6.81 -5.86 -3.55
C LEU A 32 5.45 -6.29 -3.00
N GLY A 33 5.13 -7.58 -3.10
CA GLY A 33 4.01 -8.19 -2.39
C GLY A 33 4.39 -8.54 -0.95
N LEU A 34 3.54 -8.20 0.01
CA LEU A 34 3.67 -8.64 1.40
C LEU A 34 2.47 -9.54 1.72
N ILE A 35 2.72 -10.82 1.90
CA ILE A 35 1.69 -11.83 2.15
C ILE A 35 1.92 -12.56 3.48
N GLY A 36 0.97 -13.38 3.86
CA GLY A 36 1.00 -14.21 5.05
C GLY A 36 -0.40 -14.42 5.61
N PRO A 37 -0.58 -15.37 6.53
CA PRO A 37 -1.84 -15.65 7.21
C PRO A 37 -2.44 -14.43 7.93
N ASN A 38 -3.70 -14.59 8.39
CA ASN A 38 -4.32 -13.59 9.26
C ASN A 38 -3.53 -13.51 10.58
N GLY A 39 -3.33 -12.31 11.10
CA GLY A 39 -2.49 -12.13 12.29
C GLY A 39 -0.98 -12.22 12.07
N ALA A 40 -0.48 -12.48 10.86
CA ALA A 40 0.95 -12.56 10.56
C ALA A 40 1.75 -11.25 10.75
N GLY A 41 1.10 -10.12 11.04
CA GLY A 41 1.77 -8.84 11.29
C GLY A 41 1.84 -7.89 10.10
N LYS A 42 1.26 -8.23 8.94
CA LYS A 42 1.32 -7.42 7.70
C LYS A 42 0.86 -5.97 7.90
N THR A 43 -0.35 -5.78 8.40
CA THR A 43 -0.92 -4.45 8.65
C THR A 43 -0.14 -3.70 9.75
N THR A 44 0.40 -4.42 10.74
CA THR A 44 1.28 -3.83 11.75
C THR A 44 2.54 -3.27 11.11
N LEU A 45 3.16 -4.02 10.20
CA LEU A 45 4.35 -3.58 9.49
C LEU A 45 4.07 -2.36 8.60
N PHE A 46 2.95 -2.34 7.87
CA PHE A 46 2.51 -1.16 7.11
C PHE A 46 2.31 0.06 8.00
N ASN A 47 1.72 -0.15 9.19
CA ASN A 47 1.52 0.93 10.15
C ASN A 47 2.85 1.44 10.74
N VAL A 48 3.85 0.57 10.89
CA VAL A 48 5.20 0.99 11.28
C VAL A 48 5.88 1.78 10.16
N VAL A 49 5.83 1.31 8.92
CA VAL A 49 6.40 2.01 7.75
C VAL A 49 5.76 3.39 7.56
N ASN A 50 4.44 3.50 7.76
CA ASN A 50 3.69 4.74 7.59
C ASN A 50 3.64 5.64 8.84
N GLY A 51 4.34 5.26 9.93
CA GLY A 51 4.48 6.09 11.13
C GLY A 51 3.25 6.14 12.05
N PHE A 52 2.25 5.25 11.85
CA PHE A 52 1.14 5.10 12.82
C PHE A 52 1.62 4.50 14.14
N TYR A 53 2.59 3.58 14.07
CA TYR A 53 3.21 2.98 15.23
C TYR A 53 4.72 3.13 15.14
N PRO A 54 5.41 3.69 16.14
CA PRO A 54 6.85 3.58 16.21
C PRO A 54 7.23 2.10 16.44
N PRO A 55 8.32 1.58 15.84
CA PRO A 55 8.83 0.27 16.18
C PRO A 55 9.29 0.23 17.64
N THR A 56 9.24 -0.95 18.27
CA THR A 56 9.78 -1.16 19.61
C THR A 56 11.30 -1.32 19.54
N LYS A 57 11.80 -1.97 18.48
CA LYS A 57 13.22 -2.11 18.14
C LYS A 57 13.40 -2.01 16.62
N GLY A 58 14.65 -1.76 16.20
CA GLY A 58 14.99 -1.65 14.80
C GLY A 58 14.58 -0.31 14.20
N GLU A 59 14.72 -0.18 12.90
CA GLU A 59 14.46 1.06 12.20
C GLU A 59 13.95 0.86 10.76
N VAL A 60 13.28 1.89 10.26
CA VAL A 60 12.85 2.00 8.88
C VAL A 60 13.55 3.19 8.26
N LEU A 61 14.21 2.95 7.11
CA LEU A 61 14.85 4.00 6.33
C LEU A 61 14.15 4.15 4.98
N PHE A 62 13.90 5.37 4.58
CA PHE A 62 13.40 5.72 3.25
C PHE A 62 14.41 6.65 2.58
N LYS A 63 14.92 6.27 1.40
CA LYS A 63 16.01 6.96 0.69
C LYS A 63 17.26 7.17 1.55
N GLY A 64 17.54 6.22 2.45
CA GLY A 64 18.66 6.28 3.39
C GLY A 64 18.42 7.13 4.64
N GLU A 65 17.29 7.83 4.72
CA GLU A 65 16.91 8.64 5.89
C GLU A 65 15.99 7.84 6.83
N LYS A 66 16.25 7.91 8.13
CA LYS A 66 15.43 7.27 9.16
C LYS A 66 14.05 7.92 9.25
N ILE A 67 13.01 7.11 9.11
CA ILE A 67 11.60 7.55 9.18
C ILE A 67 10.82 6.92 10.35
N SER A 68 11.42 6.03 11.12
CA SER A 68 10.79 5.17 12.14
C SER A 68 9.98 5.89 13.21
N HIS A 69 10.28 7.16 13.49
CA HIS A 69 9.63 7.96 14.55
C HIS A 69 8.92 9.20 14.00
N LEU A 70 8.81 9.29 12.68
CA LEU A 70 8.11 10.39 12.04
C LEU A 70 6.60 10.15 12.05
N GLN A 71 5.85 11.24 12.09
CA GLN A 71 4.40 11.19 11.96
C GLN A 71 3.97 10.89 10.51
N PRO A 72 2.79 10.29 10.27
CA PRO A 72 2.33 9.91 8.93
C PRO A 72 2.39 11.05 7.90
N TYR A 73 2.02 12.28 8.29
CA TYR A 73 2.08 13.42 7.38
C TYR A 73 3.51 13.81 6.99
N GLN A 74 4.50 13.59 7.86
CA GLN A 74 5.92 13.83 7.58
C GLN A 74 6.46 12.78 6.60
N ILE A 75 6.04 11.53 6.75
CA ILE A 75 6.39 10.42 5.85
C ILE A 75 5.75 10.66 4.47
N CYS A 76 4.49 11.09 4.44
CA CYS A 76 3.82 11.46 3.19
C CYS A 76 4.55 12.61 2.47
N LYS A 77 4.99 13.64 3.20
CA LYS A 77 5.82 14.74 2.64
C LYS A 77 7.12 14.24 2.03
N ARG A 78 7.72 13.16 2.54
CA ARG A 78 8.95 12.54 2.01
C ARG A 78 8.71 11.69 0.76
N GLY A 79 7.45 11.45 0.40
CA GLY A 79 7.09 10.74 -0.84
C GLY A 79 6.57 9.32 -0.63
N VAL A 80 6.06 8.96 0.55
CA VAL A 80 5.36 7.69 0.78
C VAL A 80 3.86 7.94 0.83
N GLY A 81 3.13 7.57 -0.22
CA GLY A 81 1.67 7.58 -0.26
C GLY A 81 1.09 6.26 0.26
N ARG A 82 -0.14 6.28 0.78
CA ARG A 82 -0.84 5.07 1.25
C ARG A 82 -2.32 5.11 0.90
N THR A 83 -2.87 3.96 0.49
CA THR A 83 -4.30 3.67 0.53
C THR A 83 -4.65 2.93 1.84
N PHE A 84 -5.92 2.89 2.19
CA PHE A 84 -6.38 2.24 3.42
C PHE A 84 -7.34 1.10 3.09
N GLN A 85 -7.29 0.03 3.89
CA GLN A 85 -8.17 -1.14 3.75
C GLN A 85 -9.66 -0.73 3.71
N VAL A 86 -10.08 0.16 4.62
CA VAL A 86 -11.42 0.71 4.64
C VAL A 86 -11.43 2.05 3.89
N VAL A 87 -12.05 2.04 2.71
CA VAL A 87 -12.19 3.25 1.88
C VAL A 87 -13.05 4.29 2.60
N ARG A 88 -12.44 5.39 3.02
CA ARG A 88 -13.13 6.50 3.67
C ARG A 88 -12.93 7.80 2.88
N PRO A 89 -13.65 7.99 1.77
CA PRO A 89 -13.64 9.27 1.08
C PRO A 89 -14.26 10.34 1.99
N LEU A 90 -13.96 11.60 1.71
CA LEU A 90 -14.65 12.74 2.31
C LEU A 90 -16.06 12.79 1.73
N GLN A 91 -16.99 12.03 2.34
CA GLN A 91 -18.27 11.61 1.75
C GLN A 91 -19.17 12.75 1.26
N ARG A 92 -19.05 13.94 1.85
CA ARG A 92 -19.84 15.13 1.49
C ARG A 92 -19.18 15.98 0.39
N MET A 93 -17.99 15.62 -0.02
CA MET A 93 -17.22 16.33 -1.05
C MET A 93 -17.36 15.61 -2.40
N THR A 94 -17.14 16.37 -3.48
CA THR A 94 -17.07 15.82 -4.83
C THR A 94 -15.85 14.90 -4.98
N VAL A 95 -15.82 14.11 -6.03
CA VAL A 95 -14.65 13.31 -6.42
C VAL A 95 -13.43 14.22 -6.62
N LEU A 96 -13.61 15.34 -7.31
CA LEU A 96 -12.53 16.33 -7.51
C LEU A 96 -12.02 16.89 -6.18
N ASP A 97 -12.92 17.38 -5.32
CA ASP A 97 -12.52 17.99 -4.04
C ASP A 97 -11.78 17.00 -3.12
N ASN A 98 -12.16 15.72 -3.15
CA ASN A 98 -11.44 14.65 -2.44
C ASN A 98 -9.97 14.57 -2.85
N VAL A 99 -9.68 14.71 -4.15
CA VAL A 99 -8.33 14.61 -4.69
C VAL A 99 -7.58 15.93 -4.49
N VAL A 100 -8.25 17.08 -4.70
CA VAL A 100 -7.71 18.43 -4.44
C VAL A 100 -7.21 18.54 -3.00
N ALA A 101 -7.97 18.03 -2.01
CA ALA A 101 -7.54 18.02 -0.61
C ALA A 101 -6.17 17.34 -0.41
N SER A 102 -5.90 16.26 -1.16
CA SER A 102 -4.60 15.57 -1.11
C SER A 102 -3.50 16.29 -1.90
N ALA A 103 -3.87 16.95 -3.01
CA ALA A 103 -2.96 17.66 -3.89
C ALA A 103 -2.34 18.91 -3.22
N PHE A 104 -3.01 19.52 -2.22
CA PHE A 104 -2.46 20.64 -1.46
C PHE A 104 -1.13 20.33 -0.75
N LEU A 105 -0.79 19.06 -0.57
CA LEU A 105 0.53 18.69 -0.05
C LEU A 105 1.67 19.18 -0.96
N ARG A 106 1.42 19.32 -2.28
CA ARG A 106 2.41 19.66 -3.32
C ARG A 106 2.13 20.99 -4.01
N ALA A 107 0.89 21.43 -4.03
CA ALA A 107 0.48 22.65 -4.69
C ALA A 107 0.76 23.88 -3.83
N LYS A 108 1.08 25.00 -4.48
CA LYS A 108 1.26 26.30 -3.84
C LYS A 108 -0.05 27.07 -3.69
N ASP A 109 -1.02 26.77 -4.56
CA ASP A 109 -2.31 27.43 -4.65
C ASP A 109 -3.42 26.45 -5.08
N LYS A 110 -4.66 26.92 -5.08
CA LYS A 110 -5.84 26.15 -5.45
C LYS A 110 -5.79 25.68 -6.89
N ALA A 111 -5.39 26.53 -7.82
CA ALA A 111 -5.33 26.18 -9.25
C ALA A 111 -4.30 25.07 -9.51
N GLY A 112 -3.15 25.11 -8.81
CA GLY A 112 -2.15 24.05 -8.85
C GLY A 112 -2.67 22.75 -8.27
N ALA A 113 -3.42 22.79 -7.17
CA ALA A 113 -4.02 21.62 -6.55
C ALA A 113 -5.09 20.99 -7.46
N GLU A 114 -5.94 21.80 -8.08
CA GLU A 114 -6.95 21.33 -9.05
C GLU A 114 -6.30 20.66 -10.27
N ARG A 115 -5.24 21.21 -10.84
CA ARG A 115 -4.50 20.61 -11.95
C ARG A 115 -3.94 19.25 -11.59
N ILE A 116 -3.24 19.13 -10.44
CA ILE A 116 -2.72 17.86 -9.94
C ILE A 116 -3.87 16.85 -9.73
N ALA A 117 -5.00 17.30 -9.22
CA ALA A 117 -6.15 16.45 -8.96
C ALA A 117 -6.78 15.94 -10.27
N LEU A 118 -6.95 16.80 -11.26
CA LEU A 118 -7.49 16.41 -12.58
C LEU A 118 -6.59 15.41 -13.29
N ASP A 119 -5.27 15.60 -13.25
CA ASP A 119 -4.30 14.64 -13.79
C ASP A 119 -4.40 13.26 -13.08
N ALA A 120 -4.58 13.25 -11.75
CA ALA A 120 -4.76 12.01 -10.99
C ALA A 120 -6.11 11.32 -11.32
N LEU A 121 -7.19 12.08 -11.49
CA LEU A 121 -8.50 11.57 -11.90
C LEU A 121 -8.47 11.02 -13.33
N GLN A 122 -7.83 11.72 -14.26
CA GLN A 122 -7.63 11.22 -15.62
C GLN A 122 -6.87 9.90 -15.64
N PHE A 123 -5.79 9.82 -14.83
CA PHE A 123 -4.95 8.64 -14.72
C PHE A 123 -5.71 7.42 -14.18
N THR A 124 -6.61 7.63 -13.22
CA THR A 124 -7.39 6.55 -12.58
C THR A 124 -8.74 6.28 -13.27
N GLY A 125 -9.06 7.02 -14.34
CA GLY A 125 -10.31 6.86 -15.09
C GLY A 125 -11.55 7.38 -14.34
N LEU A 126 -11.38 8.41 -13.50
CA LEU A 126 -12.46 9.06 -12.75
C LEU A 126 -12.74 10.51 -13.21
N TYR A 127 -12.13 10.94 -14.31
CA TYR A 127 -12.28 12.33 -14.80
C TYR A 127 -13.74 12.73 -15.04
N GLU A 128 -14.52 11.86 -15.69
CA GLU A 128 -15.94 12.10 -15.97
C GLU A 128 -16.81 12.13 -14.70
N ASP A 129 -16.33 11.51 -13.63
CA ASP A 129 -17.05 11.46 -12.34
C ASP A 129 -16.69 12.63 -11.41
N GLN A 130 -15.85 13.57 -11.83
CA GLN A 130 -15.26 14.62 -11.00
C GLN A 130 -16.27 15.46 -10.19
N ALA A 131 -17.45 15.73 -10.76
CA ALA A 131 -18.49 16.51 -10.12
C ALA A 131 -19.41 15.69 -9.20
N LEU A 132 -19.32 14.35 -9.23
CA LEU A 132 -20.16 13.49 -8.39
C LEU A 132 -19.76 13.57 -6.93
N VAL A 133 -20.77 13.54 -6.03
CA VAL A 133 -20.51 13.42 -4.59
C VAL A 133 -20.03 12.00 -4.27
N SER A 134 -18.91 11.90 -3.57
CA SER A 134 -18.20 10.62 -3.37
C SER A 134 -18.97 9.57 -2.56
N LYS A 135 -19.96 9.98 -1.73
CA LYS A 135 -20.81 9.08 -0.93
C LYS A 135 -21.52 8.02 -1.78
N GLY A 136 -21.97 8.39 -2.98
CA GLY A 136 -22.74 7.52 -3.88
C GLY A 136 -21.91 6.63 -4.81
N LEU A 137 -20.59 6.70 -4.76
CA LEU A 137 -19.74 5.93 -5.68
C LEU A 137 -19.81 4.42 -5.41
N PRO A 138 -19.89 3.58 -6.48
CA PRO A 138 -19.67 2.14 -6.39
C PRO A 138 -18.28 1.81 -5.80
N LEU A 139 -18.13 0.59 -5.26
CA LEU A 139 -16.88 0.18 -4.57
C LEU A 139 -15.65 0.32 -5.46
N GLY A 140 -15.69 -0.15 -6.71
CA GLY A 140 -14.58 -0.03 -7.65
C GLY A 140 -14.15 1.42 -7.88
N LYS A 141 -15.12 2.34 -8.09
CA LYS A 141 -14.81 3.77 -8.22
C LYS A 141 -14.25 4.37 -6.92
N ARG A 142 -14.71 3.93 -5.73
CA ARG A 142 -14.13 4.36 -4.46
C ARG A 142 -12.69 3.92 -4.30
N LYS A 143 -12.35 2.67 -4.70
CA LYS A 143 -10.96 2.17 -4.69
C LYS A 143 -10.07 2.97 -5.65
N LYS A 144 -10.56 3.28 -6.86
CA LYS A 144 -9.86 4.16 -7.81
C LYS A 144 -9.64 5.58 -7.22
N LEU A 145 -10.64 6.12 -6.51
CA LEU A 145 -10.55 7.44 -5.86
C LEU A 145 -9.47 7.46 -4.77
N GLU A 146 -9.32 6.40 -3.99
CA GLU A 146 -8.23 6.30 -3.01
C GLU A 146 -6.85 6.34 -3.67
N ILE A 147 -6.69 5.60 -4.78
CA ILE A 147 -5.44 5.65 -5.55
C ILE A 147 -5.21 7.05 -6.12
N ALA A 148 -6.25 7.70 -6.67
CA ALA A 148 -6.14 9.08 -7.17
C ALA A 148 -5.69 10.05 -6.08
N ARG A 149 -6.26 9.96 -4.87
CA ARG A 149 -5.87 10.75 -3.71
C ARG A 149 -4.42 10.51 -3.30
N ALA A 150 -3.99 9.23 -3.28
CA ALA A 150 -2.61 8.89 -2.98
C ALA A 150 -1.64 9.40 -4.05
N LEU A 151 -1.98 9.27 -5.35
CA LEU A 151 -1.18 9.78 -6.47
C LEU A 151 -1.08 11.31 -6.49
N ALA A 152 -2.13 12.02 -6.07
CA ALA A 152 -2.12 13.48 -5.96
C ALA A 152 -1.10 14.00 -4.94
N THR A 153 -0.64 13.17 -4.00
CA THR A 153 0.50 13.50 -3.13
C THR A 153 1.85 13.38 -3.82
N GLN A 154 1.89 13.01 -5.11
CA GLN A 154 3.08 12.78 -5.93
C GLN A 154 4.12 11.88 -5.21
N PRO A 155 3.74 10.63 -4.89
CA PRO A 155 4.61 9.74 -4.13
C PRO A 155 5.72 9.13 -4.99
N GLU A 156 6.88 8.84 -4.37
CA GLU A 156 7.91 7.97 -4.94
C GLU A 156 7.65 6.49 -4.59
N MET A 157 6.89 6.26 -3.50
CA MET A 157 6.45 4.93 -3.06
C MET A 157 4.97 4.95 -2.68
N LEU A 158 4.24 3.93 -3.10
CA LEU A 158 2.83 3.74 -2.80
C LEU A 158 2.62 2.47 -1.99
N LEU A 159 1.99 2.59 -0.82
CA LEU A 159 1.57 1.48 0.02
C LEU A 159 0.10 1.16 -0.29
N LEU A 160 -0.19 -0.04 -0.79
CA LEU A 160 -1.54 -0.52 -1.10
C LEU A 160 -1.97 -1.57 -0.07
N ASP A 161 -3.03 -1.28 0.67
CA ASP A 161 -3.54 -2.14 1.75
C ASP A 161 -4.88 -2.74 1.35
N GLU A 162 -4.87 -4.02 0.93
CA GLU A 162 -6.05 -4.80 0.49
C GLU A 162 -6.97 -4.04 -0.49
N SER A 163 -6.36 -3.45 -1.51
CA SER A 163 -7.07 -2.60 -2.46
C SER A 163 -8.05 -3.36 -3.35
N PHE A 164 -7.90 -4.68 -3.49
CA PHE A 164 -8.73 -5.53 -4.34
C PHE A 164 -9.91 -6.18 -3.62
N ALA A 165 -9.99 -6.04 -2.29
CA ALA A 165 -11.05 -6.64 -1.50
C ALA A 165 -12.44 -6.16 -1.94
N GLY A 166 -13.35 -7.12 -2.21
CA GLY A 166 -14.75 -6.88 -2.60
C GLY A 166 -14.97 -6.47 -4.06
N LEU A 167 -13.93 -6.38 -4.88
CA LEU A 167 -14.04 -6.07 -6.31
C LEU A 167 -14.46 -7.31 -7.12
N ASN A 168 -15.32 -7.11 -8.12
CA ASN A 168 -15.60 -8.14 -9.12
C ASN A 168 -14.42 -8.30 -10.10
N PRO A 169 -14.37 -9.38 -10.93
CA PRO A 169 -13.24 -9.64 -11.83
C PRO A 169 -12.96 -8.50 -12.83
N PHE A 170 -13.98 -7.79 -13.32
CA PHE A 170 -13.80 -6.66 -14.23
C PHE A 170 -13.12 -5.49 -13.52
N GLU A 171 -13.61 -5.11 -12.34
CA GLU A 171 -13.04 -4.05 -11.51
C GLU A 171 -11.61 -4.38 -11.05
N GLN A 172 -11.32 -5.68 -10.77
CA GLN A 172 -9.97 -6.13 -10.46
C GLN A 172 -9.02 -5.91 -11.64
N ASN A 173 -9.41 -6.26 -12.87
CA ASN A 173 -8.59 -6.04 -14.05
C ASN A 173 -8.31 -4.56 -14.29
N GLU A 174 -9.33 -3.70 -14.17
CA GLU A 174 -9.14 -2.24 -14.28
C GLU A 174 -8.13 -1.73 -13.24
N LEU A 175 -8.20 -2.23 -12.00
CA LEU A 175 -7.29 -1.82 -10.94
C LEU A 175 -5.86 -2.34 -11.17
N ILE A 176 -5.70 -3.57 -11.67
CA ILE A 176 -4.42 -4.15 -12.11
C ILE A 176 -3.77 -3.24 -13.15
N ASP A 177 -4.52 -2.78 -14.15
CA ASP A 177 -4.00 -1.92 -15.21
C ASP A 177 -3.57 -0.55 -14.66
N ILE A 178 -4.32 0.01 -13.70
CA ILE A 178 -3.93 1.25 -13.01
C ILE A 178 -2.60 1.03 -12.26
N ILE A 179 -2.46 -0.06 -11.51
CA ILE A 179 -1.23 -0.36 -10.75
C ILE A 179 -0.03 -0.56 -11.68
N ARG A 180 -0.22 -1.25 -12.81
CA ARG A 180 0.83 -1.39 -13.84
C ARG A 180 1.26 -0.03 -14.41
N LYS A 181 0.30 0.86 -14.69
CA LYS A 181 0.58 2.24 -15.12
C LYS A 181 1.33 3.04 -14.04
N VAL A 182 0.98 2.85 -12.77
CA VAL A 182 1.70 3.48 -11.63
C VAL A 182 3.15 3.02 -11.60
N LYS A 183 3.40 1.70 -11.73
CA LYS A 183 4.76 1.15 -11.83
C LYS A 183 5.51 1.71 -13.04
N ALA A 184 4.87 1.78 -14.20
CA ALA A 184 5.47 2.30 -15.43
C ALA A 184 5.89 3.78 -15.31
N LYS A 185 5.27 4.57 -14.41
CA LYS A 185 5.73 5.92 -14.04
C LYS A 185 6.96 5.93 -13.10
N GLY A 186 7.51 4.76 -12.75
CA GLY A 186 8.66 4.63 -11.85
C GLY A 186 8.32 4.72 -10.37
N ILE A 187 7.03 4.72 -10.00
CA ILE A 187 6.59 4.70 -8.60
C ILE A 187 6.78 3.28 -8.06
N THR A 188 7.47 3.18 -6.93
CA THR A 188 7.68 1.92 -6.21
C THR A 188 6.39 1.55 -5.47
N ILE A 189 6.03 0.26 -5.46
CA ILE A 189 4.81 -0.18 -4.82
C ILE A 189 5.13 -1.28 -3.79
N MET A 190 4.54 -1.18 -2.61
CA MET A 190 4.47 -2.26 -1.65
C MET A 190 3.01 -2.54 -1.36
N MET A 191 2.57 -3.79 -1.51
CA MET A 191 1.16 -4.13 -1.42
C MET A 191 0.90 -5.31 -0.50
N ILE A 192 -0.14 -5.19 0.34
CA ILE A 192 -0.73 -6.30 1.07
C ILE A 192 -1.95 -6.76 0.29
N GLU A 193 -2.02 -8.06 -0.01
CA GLU A 193 -3.18 -8.67 -0.65
C GLU A 193 -3.37 -10.12 -0.21
N HIS A 194 -4.62 -10.56 -0.21
CA HIS A 194 -5.01 -11.93 0.04
C HIS A 194 -5.33 -12.70 -1.26
N HIS A 195 -5.55 -11.98 -2.35
CA HIS A 195 -5.80 -12.58 -3.66
C HIS A 195 -4.48 -13.01 -4.31
N MET A 196 -4.10 -14.28 -4.12
CA MET A 196 -2.82 -14.80 -4.65
C MET A 196 -2.65 -14.56 -6.15
N LYS A 197 -3.72 -14.66 -6.96
CA LYS A 197 -3.66 -14.36 -8.41
C LYS A 197 -3.18 -12.93 -8.69
N VAL A 198 -3.60 -11.96 -7.89
CA VAL A 198 -3.18 -10.55 -8.01
C VAL A 198 -1.71 -10.41 -7.65
N ILE A 199 -1.30 -10.96 -6.50
CA ILE A 199 0.10 -10.95 -6.04
C ILE A 199 1.02 -11.56 -7.10
N MET A 200 0.66 -12.76 -7.59
CA MET A 200 1.46 -13.49 -8.59
C MET A 200 1.57 -12.75 -9.94
N SER A 201 0.54 -11.96 -10.30
CA SER A 201 0.49 -11.25 -11.60
C SER A 201 1.14 -9.87 -11.58
N LEU A 202 1.27 -9.25 -10.42
CA LEU A 202 1.74 -7.87 -10.28
C LEU A 202 3.12 -7.75 -9.63
N SER A 203 3.44 -8.64 -8.66
CA SER A 203 4.66 -8.49 -7.86
C SER A 203 5.90 -8.95 -8.62
N ASP A 204 6.97 -8.19 -8.49
CA ASP A 204 8.31 -8.61 -8.94
C ASP A 204 8.96 -9.52 -7.90
N ARG A 205 8.64 -9.28 -6.63
CA ARG A 205 9.14 -10.03 -5.48
C ARG A 205 8.09 -10.05 -4.39
N VAL A 206 8.10 -11.10 -3.59
CA VAL A 206 7.16 -11.32 -2.50
C VAL A 206 7.93 -11.59 -1.21
N VAL A 207 7.48 -10.98 -0.12
CA VAL A 207 7.92 -11.26 1.25
C VAL A 207 6.76 -11.91 1.98
N VAL A 208 7.04 -12.98 2.70
CA VAL A 208 6.04 -13.73 3.49
C VAL A 208 6.30 -13.54 4.97
N LEU A 209 5.27 -13.08 5.67
CA LEU A 209 5.27 -13.04 7.14
C LEU A 209 4.42 -14.18 7.70
N ASN A 210 4.87 -14.73 8.82
CA ASN A 210 4.09 -15.62 9.67
C ASN A 210 4.44 -15.36 11.14
N TYR A 211 3.44 -15.26 12.01
CA TYR A 211 3.59 -14.94 13.45
C TYR A 211 4.55 -13.77 13.74
N GLY A 212 4.52 -12.73 12.90
CA GLY A 212 5.36 -11.53 13.06
C GLY A 212 6.80 -11.67 12.55
N GLU A 213 7.18 -12.77 11.93
CA GLU A 213 8.52 -13.05 11.42
C GLU A 213 8.51 -13.21 9.89
N LYS A 214 9.61 -12.87 9.23
CA LYS A 214 9.80 -13.14 7.81
C LYS A 214 10.21 -14.59 7.61
N ILE A 215 9.36 -15.41 6.98
CA ILE A 215 9.64 -16.84 6.75
C ILE A 215 10.15 -17.12 5.33
N ALA A 216 9.86 -16.25 4.37
CA ALA A 216 10.33 -16.42 2.99
C ALA A 216 10.42 -15.06 2.25
N GLU A 217 11.27 -15.02 1.23
CA GLU A 217 11.40 -13.91 0.29
C GLU A 217 11.89 -14.46 -1.05
N GLY A 218 11.25 -14.07 -2.16
CA GLY A 218 11.61 -14.55 -3.49
C GLY A 218 10.67 -14.02 -4.57
N THR A 219 10.83 -14.52 -5.78
CA THR A 219 9.88 -14.28 -6.88
C THR A 219 8.54 -14.92 -6.57
N PRO A 220 7.42 -14.44 -7.17
CA PRO A 220 6.12 -15.08 -6.99
C PRO A 220 6.15 -16.59 -7.21
N GLN A 221 6.87 -17.05 -8.25
CA GLN A 221 6.97 -18.47 -8.57
C GLN A 221 7.73 -19.29 -7.50
N GLU A 222 8.82 -18.75 -6.95
CA GLU A 222 9.56 -19.38 -5.85
C GLU A 222 8.71 -19.48 -4.59
N ILE A 223 7.98 -18.40 -4.26
CA ILE A 223 7.09 -18.35 -3.11
C ILE A 223 5.92 -19.32 -3.24
N GLY A 224 5.31 -19.43 -4.43
CA GLY A 224 4.21 -20.37 -4.69
C GLY A 224 4.58 -21.85 -4.51
N ASN A 225 5.87 -22.18 -4.62
CA ASN A 225 6.39 -23.55 -4.46
C ASN A 225 7.15 -23.76 -3.13
N ASN A 226 7.18 -22.76 -2.25
CA ASN A 226 7.94 -22.84 -1.00
C ASN A 226 7.18 -23.65 0.06
N PRO A 227 7.74 -24.79 0.57
CA PRO A 227 7.04 -25.64 1.55
C PRO A 227 6.65 -24.88 2.83
N LEU A 228 7.50 -24.00 3.34
CA LEU A 228 7.21 -23.21 4.55
C LEU A 228 6.02 -22.27 4.35
N VAL A 229 5.88 -21.72 3.14
CA VAL A 229 4.74 -20.86 2.78
C VAL A 229 3.46 -21.68 2.68
N ILE A 230 3.52 -22.83 2.02
CA ILE A 230 2.38 -23.75 1.86
C ILE A 230 1.88 -24.19 3.25
N GLU A 231 2.80 -24.63 4.12
CA GLU A 231 2.48 -25.04 5.49
C GLU A 231 1.83 -23.91 6.31
N ALA A 232 2.37 -22.68 6.23
CA ALA A 232 1.83 -21.52 6.94
C ALA A 232 0.36 -21.22 6.54
N TYR A 233 -0.02 -21.47 5.28
CA TYR A 233 -1.40 -21.26 4.81
C TYR A 233 -2.31 -22.46 5.06
N LEU A 234 -1.80 -23.72 5.03
CA LEU A 234 -2.58 -24.91 5.32
C LEU A 234 -2.94 -25.02 6.81
N GLY A 235 -2.04 -24.62 7.70
CA GLY A 235 -2.30 -24.58 9.14
C GLY A 235 -3.44 -23.63 9.56
N GLU A 236 -3.79 -22.62 8.75
CA GLU A 236 -5.00 -21.81 8.96
C GLU A 236 -6.29 -22.56 8.61
N ALA A 237 -6.25 -23.40 7.56
CA ALA A 237 -7.44 -24.13 7.12
C ALA A 237 -7.90 -25.19 8.12
N GLU A 238 -7.01 -25.71 8.97
CA GLU A 238 -7.33 -26.67 10.02
C GLU A 238 -7.79 -26.00 11.33
N SER A 239 -7.61 -24.65 11.46
CA SER A 239 -7.90 -23.89 12.69
C SER A 239 -9.19 -23.06 12.59
N ALA A 240 -9.87 -23.04 11.46
CA ALA A 240 -11.09 -22.27 11.16
C ALA A 240 -12.32 -23.17 11.06
#